data_cf85d7f25dc543ab02cb379267c8e25f
#
_entry.id   cf85d7f25dc543ab02cb379267c8e25f
#
_cell.length_a   1.000
_cell.length_b   1.000
_cell.length_c   1.000
_cell.angle_alpha   90.00
_cell.angle_beta   90.00
_cell.angle_gamma   90.00
#
_symmetry.space_group_name_H-M   'P 1'
#
loop_
_entity.id
_entity.type
_entity.pdbx_description
1 polymer ?
#
loop_
_entity_poly.entity_id
_entity_poly.type
_entity_poly.pdbx_seq_one_letter_code
_entity_poly.pdbx_strand_id
1 'polypeptide(L)'
;FALKWPNDVLLDGKKVCGILTELSAEIEKINYVIVGIGLNVHQKPGDFPPELRERALSLKMATGRFFRRAELLRKILAHYEELYFAYLEQGFPMVLQVWRELNCTLGKEVSVTTTEGSFRGTALELSEGGCLLVRKASGEIVKIMAGDVTLCCDYFDN
;
A
#
# COMPACT_ATOMS: atom_id res chain seq x y z
N PHE A 1 -9.17 -5.20 -6.75
CA PHE A 1 -8.28 -4.38 -5.89
C PHE A 1 -7.25 -5.27 -5.23
N ALA A 2 -6.04 -4.74 -5.05
CA ALA A 2 -4.98 -5.41 -4.32
C ALA A 2 -4.19 -4.40 -3.48
N LEU A 3 -3.59 -4.87 -2.38
CA LEU A 3 -2.73 -4.08 -1.53
C LEU A 3 -1.27 -4.38 -1.85
N LYS A 4 -0.51 -3.34 -2.19
CA LYS A 4 0.93 -3.43 -2.37
C LYS A 4 1.63 -2.76 -1.19
N TRP A 5 2.48 -3.51 -0.50
CA TRP A 5 3.28 -2.97 0.60
C TRP A 5 4.22 -1.86 0.10
N PRO A 6 4.44 -0.77 0.88
CA PRO A 6 3.87 -0.56 2.21
C PRO A 6 2.47 0.07 2.22
N ASN A 7 2.08 0.84 1.20
CA ASN A 7 1.02 1.84 1.33
C ASN A 7 0.22 2.10 0.04
N ASP A 8 0.33 1.22 -0.97
CA ASP A 8 -0.35 1.40 -2.24
C ASP A 8 -1.59 0.51 -2.36
N VAL A 9 -2.67 1.07 -2.88
CA VAL A 9 -3.83 0.31 -3.35
C VAL A 9 -3.80 0.28 -4.87
N LEU A 10 -3.83 -0.93 -5.42
CA LEU A 10 -3.85 -1.17 -6.86
C LEU A 10 -5.25 -1.57 -7.31
N LEU A 11 -5.61 -1.16 -8.51
CA LEU A 11 -6.75 -1.61 -9.28
C LEU A 11 -6.24 -2.01 -10.66
N ASP A 12 -6.51 -3.26 -11.07
CA ASP A 12 -6.01 -3.83 -12.33
C ASP A 12 -4.50 -3.64 -12.52
N GLY A 13 -3.74 -3.89 -11.45
CA GLY A 13 -2.27 -3.77 -11.42
C GLY A 13 -1.72 -2.33 -11.36
N LYS A 14 -2.56 -1.30 -11.47
CA LYS A 14 -2.16 0.11 -11.47
C LYS A 14 -2.53 0.81 -10.17
N LYS A 15 -1.68 1.72 -9.70
CA LYS A 15 -1.92 2.46 -8.46
C LYS A 15 -3.12 3.40 -8.59
N VAL A 16 -4.13 3.17 -7.76
CA VAL A 16 -5.33 4.01 -7.65
C VAL A 16 -5.33 4.86 -6.38
N CYS A 17 -4.62 4.42 -5.35
CA CYS A 17 -4.52 5.15 -4.08
C CYS A 17 -3.15 4.93 -3.43
N GLY A 18 -2.65 5.96 -2.77
CA GLY A 18 -1.53 5.88 -1.85
C GLY A 18 -1.95 6.36 -0.47
N ILE A 19 -1.42 5.74 0.58
CA ILE A 19 -1.69 6.10 1.97
C ILE A 19 -0.38 6.55 2.60
N LEU A 20 -0.35 7.76 3.16
CA LEU A 20 0.80 8.29 3.87
C LEU A 20 0.44 8.48 5.33
N THR A 21 1.32 8.01 6.21
CA THR A 21 1.15 8.19 7.66
C THR A 21 2.27 9.06 8.19
N GLU A 22 1.92 10.12 8.90
CA GLU A 22 2.84 10.99 9.61
C GLU A 22 2.60 10.84 11.11
N LEU A 23 3.68 10.72 11.86
CA LEU A 23 3.66 10.49 13.30
C LEU A 23 4.34 11.64 14.02
N SER A 24 3.68 12.19 15.05
CA SER A 24 4.34 13.02 16.05
C SER A 24 4.42 12.23 17.36
N ALA A 25 5.64 12.03 17.83
CA ALA A 25 5.90 11.28 19.06
C ALA A 25 7.02 11.93 19.87
N GLU A 26 6.93 11.81 21.20
CA GLU A 26 8.01 12.03 22.18
C GLU A 26 8.52 10.66 22.66
N ILE A 27 9.57 10.66 23.48
CA ILE A 27 10.31 9.42 23.88
C ILE A 27 9.40 8.30 24.40
N GLU A 28 8.28 8.63 25.05
CA GLU A 28 7.37 7.63 25.63
C GLU A 28 5.89 7.84 25.25
N LYS A 29 5.60 8.77 24.31
CA LYS A 29 4.23 9.15 24.02
C LYS A 29 4.02 9.48 22.55
N ILE A 30 3.04 8.82 21.93
CA ILE A 30 2.50 9.26 20.64
C ILE A 30 1.54 10.42 20.89
N ASN A 31 1.82 11.57 20.31
CA ASN A 31 0.96 12.73 20.41
C ASN A 31 -0.21 12.64 19.43
N TYR A 32 0.07 12.35 18.18
CA TYR A 32 -0.95 12.11 17.15
C TYR A 32 -0.37 11.35 15.95
N VAL A 33 -1.28 10.78 15.17
CA VAL A 33 -1.01 10.17 13.87
C VAL A 33 -1.90 10.85 12.84
N ILE A 34 -1.32 11.31 11.73
CA ILE A 34 -2.05 11.84 10.59
C ILE A 34 -2.01 10.79 9.49
N VAL A 35 -3.19 10.43 8.98
CA VAL A 35 -3.32 9.50 7.85
C VAL A 35 -3.80 10.26 6.63
N GLY A 36 -2.93 10.43 5.65
CA GLY A 36 -3.25 11.01 4.35
C GLY A 36 -3.66 9.93 3.36
N ILE A 37 -4.84 10.03 2.75
CA ILE A 37 -5.36 9.10 1.75
C ILE A 37 -5.46 9.80 0.41
N GLY A 38 -4.55 9.47 -0.52
CA GLY A 38 -4.48 10.03 -1.87
C GLY A 38 -5.18 9.14 -2.89
N LEU A 39 -6.51 9.25 -3.02
CA LEU A 39 -7.30 8.48 -3.97
C LEU A 39 -7.44 9.20 -5.31
N ASN A 40 -7.04 8.55 -6.41
CA ASN A 40 -7.25 9.03 -7.77
C ASN A 40 -8.71 8.77 -8.19
N VAL A 41 -9.52 9.82 -8.28
CA VAL A 41 -10.97 9.69 -8.54
C VAL A 41 -11.30 9.98 -10.00
N HIS A 42 -10.94 11.17 -10.50
CA HIS A 42 -11.36 11.67 -11.81
C HIS A 42 -10.20 12.01 -12.76
N GLN A 43 -8.96 11.79 -12.34
CA GLN A 43 -7.79 12.08 -13.15
C GLN A 43 -7.89 11.39 -14.51
N LYS A 44 -7.40 12.08 -15.54
CA LYS A 44 -7.24 11.57 -16.90
C LYS A 44 -5.77 11.16 -17.10
N PRO A 45 -5.43 10.36 -18.11
CA PRO A 45 -4.03 9.99 -18.37
C PRO A 45 -3.06 11.19 -18.45
N GLY A 46 -3.51 12.31 -19.03
CA GLY A 46 -2.72 13.54 -19.14
C GLY A 46 -2.49 14.30 -17.83
N ASP A 47 -3.25 14.02 -16.79
CA ASP A 47 -3.11 14.65 -15.47
C ASP A 47 -1.97 13.99 -14.65
N PHE A 48 -1.50 12.82 -15.09
CA PHE A 48 -0.35 12.15 -14.47
C PHE A 48 0.97 12.54 -15.15
N PRO A 49 2.07 12.67 -14.38
CA PRO A 49 3.40 12.79 -14.94
C PRO A 49 3.67 11.65 -15.95
N PRO A 50 4.44 11.90 -17.03
CA PRO A 50 4.66 10.91 -18.09
C PRO A 50 5.12 9.53 -17.59
N GLU A 51 6.00 9.51 -16.58
CA GLU A 51 6.58 8.31 -15.97
C GLU A 51 5.57 7.50 -15.13
N LEU A 52 4.45 8.11 -14.75
CA LEU A 52 3.40 7.46 -13.95
C LEU A 52 2.18 7.03 -14.77
N ARG A 53 2.05 7.46 -16.02
CA ARG A 53 0.85 7.23 -16.85
C ARG A 53 0.51 5.76 -17.02
N GLU A 54 1.53 4.91 -17.17
CA GLU A 54 1.35 3.46 -17.31
C GLU A 54 1.10 2.74 -15.97
N ARG A 55 1.48 3.36 -14.85
CA ARG A 55 1.41 2.77 -13.50
C ARG A 55 0.32 3.34 -12.63
N ALA A 56 -0.30 4.46 -13.02
CA ALA A 56 -1.38 5.11 -12.28
C ALA A 56 -2.73 4.91 -12.95
N LEU A 57 -3.77 4.86 -12.14
CA LEU A 57 -5.15 4.71 -12.57
C LEU A 57 -6.05 5.59 -11.71
N SER A 58 -7.16 6.06 -12.24
CA SER A 58 -8.24 6.66 -11.46
C SER A 58 -9.49 5.78 -11.50
N LEU A 59 -10.38 5.95 -10.54
CA LEU A 59 -11.67 5.25 -10.53
C LEU A 59 -12.47 5.51 -11.81
N LYS A 60 -12.42 6.75 -12.31
CA LYS A 60 -13.08 7.10 -13.56
C LYS A 60 -12.46 6.42 -14.78
N MET A 61 -11.13 6.31 -14.84
CA MET A 61 -10.45 5.61 -15.95
C MET A 61 -10.80 4.12 -15.94
N ALA A 62 -10.81 3.49 -14.77
CA ALA A 62 -11.10 2.06 -14.63
C ALA A 62 -12.55 1.69 -14.96
N THR A 63 -13.49 2.55 -14.60
CA THR A 63 -14.93 2.19 -14.63
C THR A 63 -15.76 2.96 -15.64
N GLY A 64 -15.22 4.03 -16.20
CA GLY A 64 -15.97 5.01 -17.03
C GLY A 64 -17.00 5.85 -16.24
N ARG A 65 -17.18 5.60 -14.94
CA ARG A 65 -18.22 6.23 -14.12
C ARG A 65 -17.74 7.50 -13.44
N PHE A 66 -18.68 8.41 -13.19
CA PHE A 66 -18.43 9.57 -12.34
C PHE A 66 -18.75 9.23 -10.89
N PHE A 67 -17.86 9.63 -9.97
CA PHE A 67 -18.02 9.42 -8.54
C PHE A 67 -18.11 10.75 -7.79
N ARG A 68 -19.08 10.90 -6.92
CA ARG A 68 -19.15 12.06 -6.03
C ARG A 68 -18.15 11.87 -4.89
N ARG A 69 -17.15 12.76 -4.82
CA ARG A 69 -16.08 12.67 -3.80
C ARG A 69 -16.60 12.61 -2.38
N ALA A 70 -17.64 13.40 -2.06
CA ALA A 70 -18.25 13.39 -0.72
C ALA A 70 -18.87 12.03 -0.36
N GLU A 71 -19.48 11.34 -1.31
CA GLU A 71 -20.03 10.00 -1.11
C GLU A 71 -18.93 8.96 -0.91
N LEU A 72 -17.83 9.05 -1.69
CA LEU A 72 -16.66 8.20 -1.51
C LEU A 72 -16.04 8.42 -0.12
N LEU A 73 -15.83 9.68 0.26
CA LEU A 73 -15.27 10.01 1.57
C LEU A 73 -16.12 9.45 2.70
N ARG A 74 -17.45 9.64 2.63
CA ARG A 74 -18.36 9.09 3.64
C ARG A 74 -18.26 7.58 3.76
N LYS A 75 -18.17 6.86 2.64
CA LYS A 75 -18.02 5.40 2.64
C LYS A 75 -16.66 4.97 3.21
N ILE A 76 -15.58 5.66 2.83
CA ILE A 76 -14.23 5.37 3.35
C ILE A 76 -14.22 5.56 4.87
N LEU A 77 -14.77 6.66 5.38
CA LEU A 77 -14.81 6.93 6.81
C LEU A 77 -15.66 5.92 7.58
N ALA A 78 -16.81 5.52 7.02
CA ALA A 78 -17.65 4.50 7.66
C ALA A 78 -16.93 3.14 7.77
N HIS A 79 -16.31 2.66 6.69
CA HIS A 79 -15.53 1.41 6.75
C HIS A 79 -14.27 1.53 7.60
N TYR A 80 -13.62 2.69 7.61
CA TYR A 80 -12.49 2.93 8.51
C TYR A 80 -12.92 2.81 9.97
N GLU A 81 -14.05 3.41 10.33
CA GLU A 81 -14.60 3.35 11.69
C GLU A 81 -14.91 1.90 12.09
N GLU A 82 -15.59 1.12 11.24
CA GLU A 82 -15.87 -0.31 11.46
C GLU A 82 -14.58 -1.11 11.69
N LEU A 83 -13.59 -0.95 10.82
CA LEU A 83 -12.29 -1.64 10.96
C LEU A 83 -11.51 -1.17 12.18
N TYR A 84 -11.60 0.10 12.53
CA TYR A 84 -10.92 0.64 13.70
C TYR A 84 -11.49 0.06 15.01
N PHE A 85 -12.81 -0.04 15.14
CA PHE A 85 -13.42 -0.71 16.30
C PHE A 85 -13.09 -2.20 16.35
N ALA A 86 -13.12 -2.89 15.22
CA ALA A 86 -12.68 -4.29 15.16
C ALA A 86 -11.20 -4.45 15.57
N TYR A 87 -10.34 -3.52 15.15
CA TYR A 87 -8.94 -3.49 15.58
C TYR A 87 -8.80 -3.27 17.10
N LEU A 88 -9.59 -2.40 17.70
CA LEU A 88 -9.55 -2.19 19.16
C LEU A 88 -9.96 -3.43 19.95
N GLU A 89 -10.86 -4.25 19.40
CA GLU A 89 -11.32 -5.50 20.04
C GLU A 89 -10.38 -6.68 19.80
N GLN A 90 -9.88 -6.86 18.57
CA GLN A 90 -9.18 -8.05 18.12
C GLN A 90 -7.66 -7.85 17.95
N GLY A 91 -7.20 -6.60 17.98
CA GLY A 91 -5.80 -6.23 17.83
C GLY A 91 -5.27 -6.34 16.40
N PHE A 92 -3.97 -6.17 16.26
CA PHE A 92 -3.28 -6.11 14.97
C PHE A 92 -3.30 -7.41 14.16
N PRO A 93 -3.38 -8.62 14.74
CA PRO A 93 -3.50 -9.86 13.96
C PRO A 93 -4.68 -9.86 12.98
N MET A 94 -5.82 -9.26 13.33
CA MET A 94 -6.96 -9.10 12.41
C MET A 94 -6.59 -8.27 11.19
N VAL A 95 -5.87 -7.16 11.38
CA VAL A 95 -5.40 -6.29 10.28
C VAL A 95 -4.47 -7.06 9.35
N LEU A 96 -3.52 -7.85 9.91
CA LEU A 96 -2.61 -8.69 9.12
C LEU A 96 -3.35 -9.73 8.31
N GLN A 97 -4.40 -10.34 8.86
CA GLN A 97 -5.22 -11.33 8.15
C GLN A 97 -5.89 -10.69 6.93
N VAL A 98 -6.62 -9.58 7.11
CA VAL A 98 -7.29 -8.86 6.02
C VAL A 98 -6.28 -8.39 4.97
N TRP A 99 -5.12 -7.89 5.41
CA TRP A 99 -4.08 -7.46 4.50
C TRP A 99 -3.53 -8.62 3.67
N ARG A 100 -3.30 -9.80 4.28
CA ARG A 100 -2.82 -11.01 3.57
C ARG A 100 -3.78 -11.46 2.48
N GLU A 101 -5.08 -11.39 2.71
CA GLU A 101 -6.11 -11.76 1.73
C GLU A 101 -6.11 -10.86 0.50
N LEU A 102 -5.75 -9.59 0.67
CA LEU A 102 -5.80 -8.57 -0.38
C LEU A 102 -4.43 -8.26 -1.00
N ASN A 103 -3.33 -8.79 -0.43
CA ASN A 103 -1.98 -8.41 -0.87
C ASN A 103 -1.62 -8.93 -2.25
N CYS A 104 -0.74 -8.19 -2.94
CA CYS A 104 -0.11 -8.63 -4.19
C CYS A 104 1.43 -8.60 -4.12
N THR A 105 1.99 -8.41 -2.94
CA THR A 105 3.45 -8.27 -2.74
C THR A 105 4.09 -9.61 -2.38
N LEU A 106 3.45 -10.39 -1.49
CA LEU A 106 4.00 -11.63 -0.98
C LEU A 106 4.17 -12.69 -2.09
N GLY A 107 5.24 -13.44 -2.00
CA GLY A 107 5.63 -14.46 -2.98
C GLY A 107 6.24 -13.89 -4.27
N LYS A 108 6.34 -12.58 -4.41
CA LYS A 108 6.90 -11.92 -5.59
C LYS A 108 8.36 -11.53 -5.38
N GLU A 109 9.09 -11.45 -6.50
CA GLU A 109 10.38 -10.79 -6.52
C GLU A 109 10.18 -9.27 -6.45
N VAL A 110 10.92 -8.62 -5.57
CA VAL A 110 10.82 -7.19 -5.30
C VAL A 110 12.18 -6.52 -5.36
N SER A 111 12.20 -5.27 -5.83
CA SER A 111 13.31 -4.35 -5.64
C SER A 111 12.98 -3.46 -4.45
N VAL A 112 13.83 -3.49 -3.45
CA VAL A 112 13.68 -2.69 -2.22
C VAL A 112 14.71 -1.59 -2.23
N THR A 113 14.27 -0.35 -2.00
CA THR A 113 15.13 0.83 -1.83
C THR A 113 14.90 1.42 -0.45
N THR A 114 15.94 1.49 0.36
CA THR A 114 15.97 2.10 1.68
C THR A 114 17.03 3.18 1.75
N THR A 115 17.16 3.85 2.88
CA THR A 115 18.24 4.81 3.14
C THR A 115 19.62 4.17 3.13
N GLU A 116 19.72 2.85 3.35
CA GLU A 116 20.97 2.08 3.38
C GLU A 116 21.39 1.55 2.00
N GLY A 117 20.50 1.65 0.99
CA GLY A 117 20.76 1.19 -0.36
C GLY A 117 19.59 0.41 -0.97
N SER A 118 19.87 -0.19 -2.13
CA SER A 118 18.89 -0.96 -2.88
C SER A 118 19.34 -2.41 -3.06
N PHE A 119 18.39 -3.35 -3.01
CA PHE A 119 18.62 -4.76 -3.27
C PHE A 119 17.38 -5.43 -3.84
N ARG A 120 17.53 -6.65 -4.38
CA ARG A 120 16.42 -7.49 -4.84
C ARG A 120 16.28 -8.73 -3.96
N GLY A 121 15.06 -9.24 -3.86
CA GLY A 121 14.76 -10.45 -3.15
C GLY A 121 13.30 -10.86 -3.26
N THR A 122 12.95 -11.99 -2.66
CA THR A 122 11.57 -12.47 -2.61
C THR A 122 10.88 -11.96 -1.37
N ALA A 123 9.75 -11.28 -1.51
CA ALA A 123 8.89 -10.88 -0.41
C ALA A 123 8.23 -12.13 0.19
N LEU A 124 8.54 -12.45 1.45
CA LEU A 124 8.09 -13.69 2.07
C LEU A 124 6.77 -13.51 2.81
N GLU A 125 6.76 -12.59 3.76
CA GLU A 125 5.67 -12.43 4.72
C GLU A 125 5.75 -11.05 5.40
N LEU A 126 4.69 -10.65 6.11
CA LEU A 126 4.74 -9.59 7.11
C LEU A 126 5.05 -10.17 8.49
N SER A 127 5.95 -9.52 9.22
CA SER A 127 6.16 -9.80 10.65
C SER A 127 4.91 -9.42 11.46
N GLU A 128 4.84 -9.84 12.72
CA GLU A 128 3.76 -9.47 13.65
C GLU A 128 3.58 -7.95 13.79
N GLY A 129 4.62 -7.16 13.56
CA GLY A 129 4.55 -5.69 13.56
C GLY A 129 4.36 -5.05 12.18
N GLY A 130 3.98 -5.82 11.14
CA GLY A 130 3.68 -5.29 9.80
C GLY A 130 4.90 -4.98 8.92
N CYS A 131 6.13 -5.30 9.36
CA CYS A 131 7.33 -5.13 8.55
C CYS A 131 7.40 -6.22 7.47
N LEU A 132 7.85 -5.87 6.27
CA LEU A 132 8.04 -6.85 5.20
C LEU A 132 9.33 -7.65 5.41
N LEU A 133 9.24 -8.97 5.35
CA LEU A 133 10.38 -9.88 5.37
C LEU A 133 10.75 -10.22 3.92
N VAL A 134 11.99 -9.91 3.54
CA VAL A 134 12.49 -10.15 2.18
C VAL A 134 13.71 -11.06 2.23
N ARG A 135 13.68 -12.14 1.47
CA ARG A 135 14.82 -13.06 1.32
C ARG A 135 15.66 -12.64 0.11
N LYS A 136 16.90 -12.26 0.35
CA LYS A 136 17.90 -11.98 -0.69
C LYS A 136 18.32 -13.26 -1.42
N ALA A 137 18.99 -13.12 -2.57
CA ALA A 137 19.59 -14.24 -3.30
C ALA A 137 20.65 -15.01 -2.48
N SER A 138 21.29 -14.35 -1.51
CA SER A 138 22.21 -14.97 -0.56
C SER A 138 21.54 -15.94 0.44
N GLY A 139 20.21 -15.93 0.52
CA GLY A 139 19.42 -16.64 1.54
C GLY A 139 19.20 -15.84 2.81
N GLU A 140 19.84 -14.69 2.98
CA GLU A 140 19.64 -13.78 4.11
C GLU A 140 18.21 -13.22 4.10
N ILE A 141 17.54 -13.23 5.26
CA ILE A 141 16.22 -12.61 5.44
C ILE A 141 16.39 -11.24 6.10
N VAL A 142 15.94 -10.20 5.41
CA VAL A 142 16.00 -8.81 5.88
C VAL A 142 14.59 -8.33 6.23
N LYS A 143 14.47 -7.65 7.36
CA LYS A 143 13.24 -7.04 7.84
C LYS A 143 13.18 -5.58 7.40
N ILE A 144 12.21 -5.23 6.57
CA ILE A 144 12.01 -3.89 6.03
C ILE A 144 10.90 -3.19 6.82
N MET A 145 11.25 -2.11 7.50
CA MET A 145 10.32 -1.29 8.27
C MET A 145 9.72 -0.17 7.43
N ALA A 146 10.53 0.43 6.54
CA ALA A 146 10.15 1.51 5.65
C ALA A 146 11.04 1.47 4.40
N GLY A 147 10.54 2.01 3.29
CA GLY A 147 11.26 2.08 2.02
C GLY A 147 10.31 1.92 0.82
N ASP A 148 10.86 2.15 -0.36
CA ASP A 148 10.15 1.89 -1.61
C ASP A 148 10.30 0.43 -2.01
N VAL A 149 9.18 -0.23 -2.26
CA VAL A 149 9.15 -1.60 -2.75
C VAL A 149 8.48 -1.63 -4.12
N THR A 150 9.23 -2.07 -5.12
CA THR A 150 8.73 -2.25 -6.49
C THR A 150 8.68 -3.73 -6.83
N LEU A 151 7.55 -4.19 -7.38
CA LEU A 151 7.42 -5.55 -7.89
C LEU A 151 8.29 -5.72 -9.13
N CYS A 152 9.18 -6.71 -9.13
CA CYS A 152 10.06 -7.00 -10.27
C CYS A 152 9.38 -7.84 -11.35
N CYS A 153 8.19 -8.37 -11.09
CA CYS A 153 7.45 -9.12 -12.09
C CYS A 153 6.75 -8.16 -13.03
N ASP A 154 7.12 -8.28 -14.28
CA ASP A 154 6.59 -7.61 -15.44
C ASP A 154 5.08 -7.82 -15.54
N TYR A 155 4.34 -6.75 -15.32
CA TYR A 155 2.94 -6.69 -15.71
C TYR A 155 2.79 -6.42 -17.22
N PHE A 156 3.87 -6.58 -18.02
CA PHE A 156 3.91 -6.18 -19.43
C PHE A 156 4.44 -7.25 -20.38
N ASP A 157 4.52 -8.52 -19.97
CA ASP A 157 4.73 -9.61 -20.93
C ASP A 157 3.44 -10.42 -21.05
N ASN A 158 2.53 -9.92 -21.91
CA ASN A 158 1.64 -10.67 -22.82
C ASN A 158 0.97 -9.70 -23.79
#